data_643eb75ac05739573848c224526b2b02
#
_entry.id   643eb75ac05739573848c224526b2b02
#
_cell.length_a   1.000
_cell.length_b   1.000
_cell.length_c   1.000
_cell.angle_alpha   90.00
_cell.angle_beta   90.00
_cell.angle_gamma   90.00
#
_symmetry.space_group_name_H-M   'P 1'
#
loop_
_entity.id
_entity.type
_entity.pdbx_description
1 polymer ?
#
loop_
_entity_poly.entity_id
_entity_poly.type
_entity_poly.pdbx_seq_one_letter_code
_entity_poly.pdbx_strand_id
1 'polypeptide(L)'
;MKATGVLTIIIGVLGAAPAWCQIQPPAGQRSGPGVQAAQDSREPDVLKTCKVPPAPRGGRGGAGRGPAPAAGPRDYMVTEIPGVIAAGQQWKDIWQVDGNNADGIIATKDNGLLIAQNDESDVVKLESNGKISVVYSDTNTGGSLAMNSKGALFVANRGLNASVDQLAPKRKLLANKMNGDSLDCIGGVLNDISADSKGGVYFTMGGVFYADSKGTVTRYGENLTTNGIVLSADEKHLFVTNGPTIAEFDVQKDGSLTNQHEFAKLEGGGNGDGSTFDSAGRLYVTSNAGVQVIGPDGKYLGLVPTPRGLISVAFSGPDRKMLYVVSRENATNKDWIIGIQMIAQGPKGRAK
;
A
#
# COMPACT_ATOMS: atom_id res chain seq x y z
N MET A 1 65.22 38.19 22.53
CA MET A 1 63.77 37.90 22.80
C MET A 1 63.28 36.94 21.72
N LYS A 2 63.08 35.69 22.07
CA LYS A 2 62.59 34.67 21.11
C LYS A 2 61.09 34.57 21.26
N ALA A 3 60.33 34.81 20.20
CA ALA A 3 58.87 34.61 20.12
C ALA A 3 58.61 33.14 19.78
N THR A 4 57.95 32.44 20.64
CA THR A 4 57.52 31.07 20.44
C THR A 4 56.08 31.11 19.90
N GLY A 5 55.87 30.76 18.63
CA GLY A 5 54.57 30.61 18.02
C GLY A 5 53.95 29.24 18.42
N VAL A 6 52.77 29.27 18.99
CA VAL A 6 51.98 28.06 19.28
C VAL A 6 51.10 27.76 18.06
N LEU A 7 51.37 26.63 17.41
CA LEU A 7 50.58 26.11 16.32
C LEU A 7 49.41 25.30 16.89
N THR A 8 48.18 25.84 16.82
CA THR A 8 46.97 25.13 17.21
C THR A 8 46.53 24.24 16.06
N ILE A 9 46.71 22.94 16.20
CA ILE A 9 46.17 21.95 15.26
C ILE A 9 44.70 21.69 15.64
N ILE A 10 43.78 22.15 14.79
CA ILE A 10 42.37 21.80 14.87
C ILE A 10 42.21 20.41 14.22
N ILE A 11 42.08 19.37 15.03
CA ILE A 11 41.70 18.05 14.57
C ILE A 11 40.18 18.06 14.31
N GLY A 12 39.80 18.21 13.04
CA GLY A 12 38.42 18.02 12.60
C GLY A 12 38.06 16.57 12.76
N VAL A 13 37.20 16.26 13.73
CA VAL A 13 36.52 14.94 13.82
C VAL A 13 35.51 14.89 12.69
N LEU A 14 35.89 14.29 11.58
CA LEU A 14 34.94 13.83 10.58
C LEU A 14 34.10 12.72 11.22
N GLY A 15 32.93 13.10 11.71
CA GLY A 15 31.93 12.15 12.13
C GLY A 15 31.52 11.29 10.92
N ALA A 16 32.02 10.07 10.86
CA ALA A 16 31.52 9.07 9.94
C ALA A 16 30.03 8.88 10.26
N ALA A 17 29.16 9.31 9.34
CA ALA A 17 27.76 8.94 9.36
C ALA A 17 27.70 7.41 9.47
N PRO A 18 26.82 6.83 10.32
CA PRO A 18 26.71 5.39 10.41
C PRO A 18 26.39 4.87 9.00
N ALA A 19 27.28 4.05 8.47
CA ALA A 19 27.04 3.31 7.26
C ALA A 19 25.82 2.41 7.56
N TRP A 20 24.65 2.83 7.09
CA TRP A 20 23.50 1.97 7.02
C TRP A 20 23.96 0.77 6.20
N CYS A 21 24.05 -0.39 6.83
CA CYS A 21 24.40 -1.63 6.17
C CYS A 21 23.33 -1.85 5.08
N GLN A 22 23.64 -1.43 3.87
CA GLN A 22 22.81 -1.70 2.71
C GLN A 22 22.85 -3.21 2.53
N ILE A 23 21.78 -3.86 2.93
CA ILE A 23 21.58 -5.26 2.57
C ILE A 23 21.42 -5.22 1.06
N GLN A 24 22.39 -5.79 0.33
CA GLN A 24 22.26 -5.94 -1.11
C GLN A 24 20.91 -6.59 -1.41
N PRO A 25 20.13 -6.02 -2.35
CA PRO A 25 18.90 -6.64 -2.77
C PRO A 25 19.16 -8.09 -3.20
N PRO A 26 18.20 -9.01 -2.98
CA PRO A 26 18.30 -10.38 -3.47
C PRO A 26 18.70 -10.41 -4.96
N ALA A 27 19.48 -11.41 -5.37
CA ALA A 27 19.93 -11.54 -6.75
C ALA A 27 18.73 -11.42 -7.72
N GLY A 28 18.76 -10.41 -8.62
CA GLY A 28 17.68 -10.10 -9.53
C GLY A 28 16.84 -8.88 -9.20
N GLN A 29 16.94 -8.30 -8.01
CA GLN A 29 16.37 -6.99 -7.69
C GLN A 29 17.26 -5.87 -8.27
N ARG A 30 16.62 -4.79 -8.75
CA ARG A 30 17.31 -3.64 -9.34
C ARG A 30 17.39 -2.51 -8.32
N SER A 31 18.54 -1.81 -8.30
CA SER A 31 18.63 -0.45 -7.80
C SER A 31 18.29 0.51 -8.96
N GLY A 32 17.44 1.48 -8.71
CA GLY A 32 17.03 2.49 -9.68
C GLY A 32 15.59 2.29 -10.19
N PRO A 33 15.20 2.99 -11.29
CA PRO A 33 13.83 3.00 -11.78
C PRO A 33 13.21 1.62 -11.88
N GLY A 34 11.98 1.50 -11.37
CA GLY A 34 11.26 0.25 -11.28
C GLY A 34 10.82 -0.29 -12.64
N VAL A 35 10.85 -1.60 -12.79
CA VAL A 35 10.33 -2.29 -13.98
C VAL A 35 9.29 -3.30 -13.52
N GLN A 36 8.06 -3.15 -13.99
CA GLN A 36 7.02 -4.14 -13.74
C GLN A 36 7.45 -5.51 -14.27
N ALA A 37 7.18 -6.58 -13.52
CA ALA A 37 7.61 -7.93 -13.89
C ALA A 37 7.24 -8.31 -15.34
N ALA A 38 6.02 -8.00 -15.78
CA ALA A 38 5.55 -8.26 -17.14
C ALA A 38 6.29 -7.46 -18.24
N GLN A 39 7.06 -6.45 -17.87
CA GLN A 39 7.89 -5.65 -18.79
C GLN A 39 9.38 -6.02 -18.72
N ASP A 40 9.75 -6.89 -17.77
CA ASP A 40 11.14 -7.33 -17.62
C ASP A 40 11.45 -8.44 -18.64
N SER A 41 12.45 -8.21 -19.51
CA SER A 41 12.86 -9.18 -20.54
C SER A 41 13.30 -10.54 -19.99
N ARG A 42 13.61 -10.62 -18.69
CA ARG A 42 14.00 -11.86 -18.00
C ARG A 42 12.80 -12.67 -17.49
N GLU A 43 11.59 -12.12 -17.50
CA GLU A 43 10.39 -12.80 -16.99
C GLU A 43 10.20 -14.19 -17.62
N PRO A 44 10.31 -14.39 -18.95
CA PRO A 44 10.15 -15.70 -19.56
C PRO A 44 11.13 -16.75 -19.01
N ASP A 45 12.35 -16.35 -18.64
CA ASP A 45 13.34 -17.29 -18.10
C ASP A 45 13.02 -17.65 -16.64
N VAL A 46 12.53 -16.70 -15.85
CA VAL A 46 12.06 -16.97 -14.49
C VAL A 46 10.86 -17.92 -14.53
N LEU A 47 9.90 -17.69 -15.41
CA LEU A 47 8.69 -18.53 -15.50
C LEU A 47 8.98 -19.97 -15.96
N LYS A 48 10.06 -20.22 -16.71
CA LYS A 48 10.53 -21.57 -17.04
C LYS A 48 10.98 -22.38 -15.83
N THR A 49 11.35 -21.72 -14.72
CA THR A 49 11.77 -22.39 -13.48
C THR A 49 10.61 -22.86 -12.61
N CYS A 50 9.38 -22.45 -12.91
CA CYS A 50 8.19 -22.80 -12.17
C CYS A 50 7.84 -24.29 -12.33
N LYS A 51 7.54 -24.98 -11.23
CA LYS A 51 7.04 -26.36 -11.27
C LYS A 51 5.74 -26.47 -12.06
N VAL A 52 4.86 -25.48 -11.90
CA VAL A 52 3.65 -25.29 -12.66
C VAL A 52 3.70 -23.88 -13.25
N PRO A 53 3.89 -23.73 -14.57
CA PRO A 53 3.88 -22.40 -15.17
C PRO A 53 2.55 -21.70 -14.89
N PRO A 54 2.55 -20.43 -14.49
CA PRO A 54 1.31 -19.69 -14.33
C PRO A 54 0.58 -19.57 -15.67
N ALA A 55 -0.73 -19.43 -15.63
CA ALA A 55 -1.47 -19.02 -16.81
C ALA A 55 -0.85 -17.75 -17.38
N PRO A 56 -0.76 -17.61 -18.73
CA PRO A 56 -0.24 -16.37 -19.31
C PRO A 56 -0.93 -15.17 -18.66
N ARG A 57 -0.16 -14.23 -18.17
CA ARG A 57 -0.71 -12.96 -17.67
C ARG A 57 -1.46 -12.36 -18.85
N GLY A 58 -2.78 -12.50 -18.86
CA GLY A 58 -3.61 -11.84 -19.87
C GLY A 58 -3.18 -10.37 -19.83
N GLY A 59 -2.75 -9.79 -20.95
CA GLY A 59 -2.01 -8.53 -21.10
C GLY A 59 -2.57 -7.30 -20.38
N ARG A 60 -2.75 -7.41 -19.10
CA ARG A 60 -3.10 -6.41 -18.15
C ARG A 60 -1.86 -6.16 -17.29
N GLY A 61 -1.02 -5.32 -17.80
CA GLY A 61 -0.13 -4.57 -16.92
C GLY A 61 -0.99 -3.90 -15.85
N GLY A 62 -0.62 -4.08 -14.57
CA GLY A 62 -1.27 -3.60 -13.38
C GLY A 62 -2.80 -3.57 -13.49
N ALA A 63 -3.58 -4.09 -12.61
CA ALA A 63 -5.05 -4.29 -12.66
C ALA A 63 -5.70 -3.39 -13.72
N GLY A 64 -5.87 -3.93 -14.94
CA GLY A 64 -6.05 -3.12 -16.13
C GLY A 64 -7.25 -2.21 -15.96
N ARG A 65 -6.99 -0.99 -15.63
CA ARG A 65 -7.88 0.09 -16.01
C ARG A 65 -7.76 0.16 -17.55
N GLY A 66 -8.70 -0.48 -18.24
CA GLY A 66 -9.02 -0.05 -19.59
C GLY A 66 -9.12 1.46 -19.50
N PRO A 67 -8.88 2.22 -20.60
CA PRO A 67 -9.05 3.66 -20.56
C PRO A 67 -10.44 3.89 -19.96
N ALA A 68 -10.45 4.39 -18.71
CA ALA A 68 -11.70 4.81 -18.11
C ALA A 68 -12.27 5.79 -19.11
N PRO A 69 -13.57 5.67 -19.51
CA PRO A 69 -14.18 6.69 -20.34
C PRO A 69 -13.79 8.02 -19.72
N ALA A 70 -13.32 8.96 -20.53
CA ALA A 70 -12.97 10.30 -20.06
C ALA A 70 -14.12 10.75 -19.19
N ALA A 71 -13.94 10.69 -17.88
CA ALA A 71 -15.01 11.02 -16.96
C ALA A 71 -15.26 12.50 -17.19
N GLY A 72 -16.45 12.84 -17.68
CA GLY A 72 -16.93 14.20 -17.72
C GLY A 72 -16.79 14.83 -16.33
N PRO A 73 -16.92 16.14 -16.17
CA PRO A 73 -16.82 16.80 -14.88
C PRO A 73 -17.73 16.06 -13.89
N ARG A 74 -17.11 15.44 -12.87
CA ARG A 74 -17.84 14.72 -11.84
C ARG A 74 -18.35 15.73 -10.83
N ASP A 75 -19.61 15.60 -10.44
CA ASP A 75 -20.04 16.22 -9.19
C ASP A 75 -19.34 15.49 -8.03
N TYR A 76 -18.51 16.22 -7.30
CA TYR A 76 -17.80 15.74 -6.12
C TYR A 76 -18.17 16.55 -4.87
N MET A 77 -19.35 17.16 -4.87
CA MET A 77 -19.89 17.81 -3.68
C MET A 77 -20.15 16.78 -2.60
N VAL A 78 -19.48 16.96 -1.46
CA VAL A 78 -19.64 16.09 -0.31
C VAL A 78 -20.93 16.37 0.40
N THR A 79 -21.78 15.37 0.50
CA THR A 79 -22.96 15.36 1.35
C THR A 79 -22.59 14.84 2.75
N GLU A 80 -23.37 15.21 3.75
CA GLU A 80 -23.16 14.69 5.11
C GLU A 80 -23.33 13.18 5.17
N ILE A 81 -22.36 12.53 5.82
CA ILE A 81 -22.49 11.15 6.31
C ILE A 81 -22.34 11.23 7.83
N PRO A 82 -23.42 10.99 8.62
CA PRO A 82 -23.43 11.21 10.06
C PRO A 82 -22.27 10.50 10.79
N GLY A 83 -21.52 11.26 11.58
CA GLY A 83 -20.36 10.76 12.32
C GLY A 83 -19.13 10.42 11.46
N VAL A 84 -19.19 10.65 10.15
CA VAL A 84 -18.12 10.37 9.18
C VAL A 84 -17.55 11.68 8.63
N ILE A 85 -18.37 12.48 7.95
CA ILE A 85 -17.96 13.71 7.29
C ILE A 85 -19.11 14.72 7.29
N ALA A 86 -18.82 16.02 7.48
CA ALA A 86 -19.80 17.08 7.35
C ALA A 86 -20.07 17.44 5.88
N ALA A 87 -21.26 17.94 5.61
CA ALA A 87 -21.59 18.47 4.28
C ALA A 87 -20.66 19.64 3.88
N GLY A 88 -20.41 19.77 2.60
CA GLY A 88 -19.66 20.89 2.03
C GLY A 88 -18.15 20.85 2.25
N GLN A 89 -17.61 19.77 2.85
CA GLN A 89 -16.16 19.56 2.91
C GLN A 89 -15.60 19.43 1.49
N GLN A 90 -14.37 19.92 1.29
CA GLN A 90 -13.73 19.94 -0.02
C GLN A 90 -12.38 19.24 0.03
N TRP A 91 -12.07 18.50 -1.04
CA TRP A 91 -10.75 17.95 -1.25
C TRP A 91 -9.73 19.05 -1.49
N LYS A 92 -8.54 18.88 -0.92
CA LYS A 92 -7.38 19.74 -1.12
C LYS A 92 -6.28 18.94 -1.81
N ASP A 93 -5.70 19.49 -2.86
CA ASP A 93 -4.48 18.95 -3.45
C ASP A 93 -3.31 19.18 -2.48
N ILE A 94 -2.62 18.11 -2.10
CA ILE A 94 -1.54 18.13 -1.10
C ILE A 94 -0.19 17.97 -1.79
N TRP A 95 -0.08 17.02 -2.73
CA TRP A 95 1.13 16.73 -3.45
C TRP A 95 0.82 16.05 -4.77
N GLN A 96 1.72 16.22 -5.75
CA GLN A 96 1.61 15.55 -7.05
C GLN A 96 2.97 15.03 -7.49
N VAL A 97 2.95 13.99 -8.32
CA VAL A 97 4.13 13.37 -8.91
C VAL A 97 3.81 12.80 -10.28
N ASP A 98 4.80 12.82 -11.18
CA ASP A 98 4.65 12.23 -12.51
C ASP A 98 4.77 10.70 -12.45
N GLY A 99 4.15 10.02 -13.40
CA GLY A 99 4.23 8.58 -13.53
C GLY A 99 3.39 7.82 -12.50
N ASN A 100 3.76 6.57 -12.26
CA ASN A 100 3.15 5.69 -11.27
C ASN A 100 3.96 5.73 -9.97
N ASN A 101 3.99 6.90 -9.33
CA ASN A 101 4.83 7.21 -8.19
C ASN A 101 4.05 7.63 -6.92
N ALA A 102 2.76 7.33 -6.86
CA ALA A 102 1.99 7.25 -5.64
C ALA A 102 1.00 6.09 -5.73
N ASP A 103 1.21 5.06 -4.91
CA ASP A 103 0.34 3.87 -4.86
C ASP A 103 -0.12 3.62 -3.42
N GLY A 104 0.47 2.69 -2.70
CA GLY A 104 0.13 2.47 -1.31
C GLY A 104 0.55 3.62 -0.41
N ILE A 105 -0.37 4.11 0.42
CA ILE A 105 -0.10 5.15 1.40
C ILE A 105 -0.46 4.68 2.80
N ILE A 106 0.36 5.04 3.78
CA ILE A 106 0.08 4.80 5.20
C ILE A 106 0.46 6.01 6.06
N ALA A 107 -0.19 6.15 7.20
CA ALA A 107 0.09 7.20 8.15
C ALA A 107 1.42 7.01 8.88
N THR A 108 2.08 8.12 9.20
CA THR A 108 3.21 8.14 10.13
C THR A 108 2.78 8.60 11.54
N LYS A 109 3.63 8.38 12.54
CA LYS A 109 3.35 8.80 13.93
C LYS A 109 3.37 10.32 14.09
N ASP A 110 4.06 11.04 13.23
CA ASP A 110 4.20 12.50 13.21
C ASP A 110 3.23 13.19 12.24
N ASN A 111 2.08 12.58 11.98
CA ASN A 111 0.97 13.11 11.18
C ASN A 111 1.25 13.27 9.68
N GLY A 112 2.32 12.68 9.17
CA GLY A 112 2.64 12.62 7.74
C GLY A 112 2.14 11.34 7.08
N LEU A 113 2.65 11.07 5.89
CA LEU A 113 2.40 9.85 5.11
C LEU A 113 3.71 9.20 4.69
N LEU A 114 3.74 7.87 4.62
CA LEU A 114 4.66 7.13 3.75
C LEU A 114 3.93 6.80 2.47
N ILE A 115 4.62 6.94 1.34
CA ILE A 115 4.06 6.76 0.00
C ILE A 115 4.98 5.83 -0.77
N ALA A 116 4.45 4.72 -1.29
CA ALA A 116 5.20 3.83 -2.16
C ALA A 116 5.24 4.40 -3.58
N GLN A 117 6.44 4.43 -4.17
CA GLN A 117 6.69 4.89 -5.54
C GLN A 117 7.08 3.69 -6.42
N ASN A 118 6.18 3.29 -7.33
CA ASN A 118 6.44 2.13 -8.17
C ASN A 118 7.60 2.37 -9.16
N ASP A 119 7.51 3.44 -9.95
CA ASP A 119 8.45 3.69 -11.04
C ASP A 119 9.84 4.06 -10.50
N GLU A 120 9.92 4.78 -9.38
CA GLU A 120 11.20 5.14 -8.74
C GLU A 120 11.74 4.03 -7.83
N SER A 121 10.95 3.02 -7.51
CA SER A 121 11.32 1.95 -6.56
C SER A 121 11.75 2.44 -5.18
N ASP A 122 11.06 3.47 -4.69
CA ASP A 122 11.36 4.14 -3.43
C ASP A 122 10.12 4.18 -2.51
N VAL A 123 10.36 4.53 -1.25
CA VAL A 123 9.32 5.01 -0.34
C VAL A 123 9.69 6.43 0.08
N VAL A 124 8.79 7.36 -0.18
CA VAL A 124 8.95 8.73 0.27
C VAL A 124 8.11 9.01 1.50
N LYS A 125 8.57 9.94 2.32
CA LYS A 125 7.81 10.51 3.41
C LYS A 125 7.33 11.90 3.01
N LEU A 126 6.03 12.11 3.10
CA LEU A 126 5.40 13.42 3.02
C LEU A 126 5.13 13.89 4.46
N GLU A 127 5.84 14.91 4.89
CA GLU A 127 5.66 15.54 6.20
C GLU A 127 4.42 16.46 6.20
N SER A 128 3.88 16.75 7.39
CA SER A 128 2.71 17.62 7.55
C SER A 128 2.94 19.07 7.05
N ASN A 129 4.19 19.51 6.92
CA ASN A 129 4.57 20.80 6.34
C ASN A 129 4.73 20.77 4.81
N GLY A 130 4.45 19.63 4.16
CA GLY A 130 4.56 19.43 2.71
C GLY A 130 5.95 19.02 2.22
N LYS A 131 6.94 18.86 3.09
CA LYS A 131 8.27 18.41 2.71
C LYS A 131 8.23 16.93 2.30
N ILE A 132 8.90 16.61 1.21
CA ILE A 132 9.10 15.25 0.70
C ILE A 132 10.55 14.82 0.87
N SER A 133 10.76 13.57 1.28
CA SER A 133 12.09 12.96 1.32
C SER A 133 12.02 11.46 1.06
N VAL A 134 12.97 10.91 0.33
CA VAL A 134 13.14 9.45 0.20
C VAL A 134 13.60 8.90 1.55
N VAL A 135 12.89 7.91 2.07
CA VAL A 135 13.21 7.25 3.36
C VAL A 135 13.63 5.80 3.20
N TYR A 136 13.21 5.15 2.13
CA TYR A 136 13.69 3.82 1.74
C TYR A 136 13.82 3.77 0.23
N SER A 137 14.96 3.29 -0.26
CA SER A 137 15.24 3.05 -1.69
C SER A 137 15.22 1.56 -1.99
N ASP A 138 15.34 1.22 -3.28
CA ASP A 138 15.49 -0.15 -3.78
C ASP A 138 14.34 -1.08 -3.36
N THR A 139 13.11 -0.65 -3.56
CA THR A 139 11.91 -1.41 -3.25
C THR A 139 11.41 -2.27 -4.42
N ASN A 140 12.20 -2.42 -5.49
CA ASN A 140 11.86 -3.27 -6.65
C ASN A 140 10.41 -3.08 -7.13
N THR A 141 10.05 -1.85 -7.51
CA THR A 141 8.68 -1.48 -7.90
C THR A 141 7.71 -1.66 -6.74
N GLY A 142 8.09 -1.17 -5.54
CA GLY A 142 7.25 -1.25 -4.35
C GLY A 142 5.92 -0.51 -4.51
N GLY A 143 4.79 -1.19 -4.32
CA GLY A 143 3.47 -0.63 -4.61
C GLY A 143 2.52 -0.57 -3.43
N SER A 144 2.78 -1.27 -2.35
CA SER A 144 1.96 -1.20 -1.14
C SER A 144 2.80 -1.25 0.12
N LEU A 145 2.31 -0.60 1.16
CA LEU A 145 2.94 -0.49 2.47
C LEU A 145 1.98 -0.95 3.57
N ALA A 146 2.51 -1.58 4.62
CA ALA A 146 1.77 -1.83 5.85
C ALA A 146 2.70 -1.70 7.06
N MET A 147 2.21 -1.09 8.13
CA MET A 147 2.92 -1.02 9.40
C MET A 147 2.09 -1.69 10.48
N ASN A 148 2.64 -2.69 11.14
CA ASN A 148 1.95 -3.36 12.23
C ASN A 148 1.96 -2.53 13.53
N SER A 149 1.21 -2.98 14.53
CA SER A 149 1.09 -2.28 15.82
C SER A 149 2.40 -2.16 16.61
N LYS A 150 3.41 -2.97 16.30
CA LYS A 150 4.76 -2.91 16.88
C LYS A 150 5.73 -1.99 16.12
N GLY A 151 5.29 -1.39 15.00
CA GLY A 151 6.08 -0.47 14.18
C GLY A 151 6.97 -1.17 13.16
N ALA A 152 6.80 -2.46 12.92
CA ALA A 152 7.45 -3.11 11.78
C ALA A 152 6.75 -2.67 10.48
N LEU A 153 7.54 -2.16 9.54
CA LEU A 153 7.10 -1.66 8.24
C LEU A 153 7.42 -2.68 7.16
N PHE A 154 6.46 -2.95 6.31
CA PHE A 154 6.58 -3.89 5.19
C PHE A 154 6.23 -3.22 3.87
N VAL A 155 6.78 -3.75 2.77
CA VAL A 155 6.53 -3.34 1.40
C VAL A 155 6.26 -4.54 0.51
N ALA A 156 5.33 -4.39 -0.44
CA ALA A 156 5.09 -5.33 -1.53
C ALA A 156 5.94 -4.93 -2.75
N ASN A 157 6.97 -5.69 -3.06
CA ASN A 157 7.84 -5.49 -4.22
C ASN A 157 7.25 -6.21 -5.43
N ARG A 158 6.86 -5.47 -6.47
CA ARG A 158 6.06 -5.95 -7.61
C ARG A 158 6.88 -6.27 -8.88
N GLY A 159 8.16 -5.88 -8.91
CA GLY A 159 9.07 -6.21 -10.00
C GLY A 159 9.34 -7.72 -10.10
N LEU A 160 10.11 -8.12 -11.10
CA LEU A 160 10.53 -9.52 -11.24
C LEU A 160 11.27 -10.00 -9.98
N ASN A 161 11.03 -11.26 -9.56
CA ASN A 161 11.33 -11.80 -8.24
C ASN A 161 10.52 -11.09 -7.13
N ALA A 162 9.22 -11.06 -7.33
CA ALA A 162 8.28 -10.46 -6.41
C ALA A 162 8.51 -10.92 -4.96
N SER A 163 8.42 -9.98 -4.01
CA SER A 163 8.66 -10.28 -2.59
C SER A 163 7.86 -9.38 -1.67
N VAL A 164 7.64 -9.87 -0.46
CA VAL A 164 7.24 -9.06 0.69
C VAL A 164 8.48 -8.85 1.53
N ASP A 165 8.89 -7.60 1.69
CA ASP A 165 10.07 -7.24 2.49
C ASP A 165 9.67 -6.42 3.71
N GLN A 166 10.36 -6.66 4.82
CA GLN A 166 10.35 -5.75 5.96
C GLN A 166 11.38 -4.63 5.72
N LEU A 167 10.95 -3.37 5.82
CA LEU A 167 11.83 -2.20 5.72
C LEU A 167 12.36 -1.73 7.09
N ALA A 168 11.51 -1.80 8.13
CA ALA A 168 11.86 -1.39 9.49
C ALA A 168 11.41 -2.43 10.53
N PRO A 169 12.07 -2.54 11.71
CA PRO A 169 13.21 -1.75 12.19
C PRO A 169 14.53 -2.11 11.50
N LYS A 170 14.60 -3.27 10.83
CA LYS A 170 15.73 -3.74 10.03
C LYS A 170 15.23 -4.31 8.72
N ARG A 171 15.85 -3.91 7.62
CA ARG A 171 15.47 -4.43 6.30
C ARG A 171 15.80 -5.92 6.20
N LYS A 172 14.84 -6.71 5.77
CA LYS A 172 15.00 -8.15 5.49
C LYS A 172 13.91 -8.64 4.54
N LEU A 173 14.24 -9.63 3.75
CA LEU A 173 13.25 -10.42 3.01
C LEU A 173 12.36 -11.15 4.02
N LEU A 174 11.03 -11.02 3.89
CA LEU A 174 10.09 -11.87 4.61
C LEU A 174 9.70 -13.07 3.76
N ALA A 175 9.19 -12.85 2.54
CA ALA A 175 8.72 -13.93 1.68
C ALA A 175 8.90 -13.58 0.20
N ASN A 176 9.40 -14.54 -0.59
CA ASN A 176 9.48 -14.46 -2.05
C ASN A 176 9.19 -15.80 -2.73
N LYS A 177 8.76 -16.81 -1.97
CA LYS A 177 8.48 -18.17 -2.46
C LYS A 177 7.24 -18.75 -1.80
N MET A 178 6.54 -19.60 -2.53
CA MET A 178 5.48 -20.48 -2.04
C MET A 178 5.77 -21.90 -2.52
N ASN A 179 5.79 -22.87 -1.59
CA ASN A 179 6.08 -24.29 -1.89
C ASN A 179 7.41 -24.52 -2.66
N GLY A 180 8.37 -23.60 -2.44
CA GLY A 180 9.70 -23.64 -3.06
C GLY A 180 9.80 -22.93 -4.42
N ASP A 181 8.70 -22.56 -5.06
CA ASP A 181 8.68 -21.76 -6.28
C ASP A 181 8.67 -20.25 -5.97
N SER A 182 9.24 -19.42 -6.87
CA SER A 182 9.10 -17.95 -6.78
C SER A 182 7.65 -17.54 -6.72
N LEU A 183 7.34 -16.42 -6.06
CA LEU A 183 6.01 -15.82 -6.10
C LEU A 183 5.59 -15.45 -7.54
N ASP A 184 6.54 -15.19 -8.44
CA ASP A 184 6.24 -14.97 -9.87
C ASP A 184 5.49 -16.16 -10.49
N CYS A 185 5.69 -17.37 -9.98
CA CYS A 185 5.03 -18.59 -10.43
C CYS A 185 3.56 -18.70 -10.01
N ILE A 186 3.08 -17.86 -9.11
CA ILE A 186 1.67 -17.82 -8.71
C ILE A 186 0.81 -17.26 -9.86
N GLY A 187 1.37 -16.35 -10.65
CA GLY A 187 0.65 -15.54 -11.63
C GLY A 187 -0.11 -14.39 -10.97
N GLY A 188 -0.27 -13.28 -11.66
CA GLY A 188 -0.82 -12.05 -11.10
C GLY A 188 0.27 -11.09 -10.61
N VAL A 189 -0.14 -9.95 -10.10
CA VAL A 189 0.72 -8.91 -9.54
C VAL A 189 0.57 -8.94 -8.03
N LEU A 190 1.70 -8.96 -7.30
CA LEU A 190 1.70 -8.73 -5.85
C LEU A 190 1.17 -7.31 -5.61
N ASN A 191 -0.04 -7.19 -5.08
CA ASN A 191 -0.78 -5.93 -5.15
C ASN A 191 -0.80 -5.20 -3.81
N ASP A 192 -1.55 -5.66 -2.85
CA ASP A 192 -1.76 -4.97 -1.58
C ASP A 192 -1.37 -5.84 -0.39
N ILE A 193 -1.01 -5.20 0.73
CA ILE A 193 -0.57 -5.90 1.95
C ILE A 193 -1.19 -5.33 3.21
N SER A 194 -1.34 -6.19 4.23
CA SER A 194 -1.69 -5.81 5.59
C SER A 194 -0.93 -6.66 6.61
N ALA A 195 -0.28 -6.04 7.60
CA ALA A 195 0.64 -6.71 8.51
C ALA A 195 -0.01 -7.00 9.88
N ASP A 196 0.25 -8.16 10.45
CA ASP A 196 -0.19 -8.53 11.79
C ASP A 196 0.85 -8.16 12.88
N SER A 197 0.42 -8.20 14.13
CA SER A 197 1.27 -7.91 15.30
C SER A 197 2.34 -8.98 15.57
N LYS A 198 2.28 -10.13 14.90
CA LYS A 198 3.23 -11.26 15.06
C LYS A 198 4.37 -11.19 14.04
N GLY A 199 4.28 -10.27 13.06
CA GLY A 199 5.28 -10.07 12.01
C GLY A 199 4.99 -10.88 10.75
N GLY A 200 3.77 -11.40 10.62
CA GLY A 200 3.23 -11.94 9.38
C GLY A 200 2.58 -10.85 8.53
N VAL A 201 2.36 -11.16 7.26
CA VAL A 201 1.79 -10.25 6.27
C VAL A 201 0.77 -10.97 5.40
N TYR A 202 -0.45 -10.46 5.38
CA TYR A 202 -1.47 -10.82 4.41
C TYR A 202 -1.25 -10.04 3.13
N PHE A 203 -1.41 -10.66 1.98
CA PHE A 203 -1.25 -9.98 0.70
C PHE A 203 -2.18 -10.52 -0.38
N THR A 204 -2.43 -9.70 -1.39
CA THR A 204 -3.20 -10.06 -2.57
C THR A 204 -2.30 -10.23 -3.79
N MET A 205 -2.52 -11.31 -4.56
CA MET A 205 -1.81 -11.61 -5.80
C MET A 205 -2.70 -12.49 -6.70
N GLY A 206 -3.82 -11.96 -7.18
CA GLY A 206 -4.86 -12.76 -7.86
C GLY A 206 -5.52 -13.80 -6.95
N GLY A 207 -5.45 -13.61 -5.64
CA GLY A 207 -5.97 -14.41 -4.54
C GLY A 207 -5.54 -13.80 -3.23
N VAL A 208 -5.82 -14.47 -2.11
CA VAL A 208 -5.42 -14.04 -0.77
C VAL A 208 -4.33 -14.98 -0.26
N PHE A 209 -3.27 -14.41 0.31
CA PHE A 209 -2.13 -15.14 0.82
C PHE A 209 -1.73 -14.61 2.20
N TYR A 210 -1.11 -15.46 2.98
CA TYR A 210 -0.47 -15.10 4.24
C TYR A 210 0.95 -15.62 4.28
N ALA A 211 1.91 -14.71 4.49
CA ALA A 211 3.28 -15.02 4.84
C ALA A 211 3.42 -14.93 6.36
N ASP A 212 3.72 -16.02 7.04
CA ASP A 212 3.99 -16.00 8.47
C ASP A 212 5.31 -15.28 8.79
N SER A 213 5.61 -15.03 10.05
CA SER A 213 6.85 -14.34 10.47
C SER A 213 8.15 -15.08 10.12
N LYS A 214 8.06 -16.33 9.65
CA LYS A 214 9.19 -17.14 9.16
C LYS A 214 9.27 -17.14 7.64
N GLY A 215 8.31 -16.52 6.95
CA GLY A 215 8.26 -16.43 5.49
C GLY A 215 7.54 -17.61 4.81
N THR A 216 6.85 -18.46 5.57
CA THR A 216 6.02 -19.53 4.99
C THR A 216 4.77 -18.91 4.39
N VAL A 217 4.55 -19.11 3.09
CA VAL A 217 3.40 -18.57 2.37
C VAL A 217 2.31 -19.63 2.19
N THR A 218 1.09 -19.28 2.58
CA THR A 218 -0.12 -20.10 2.40
C THR A 218 -1.19 -19.30 1.64
N ARG A 219 -1.86 -19.96 0.68
CA ARG A 219 -2.97 -19.39 -0.08
C ARG A 219 -4.29 -19.69 0.62
N TYR A 220 -5.22 -18.73 0.59
CA TYR A 220 -6.56 -18.82 1.13
C TYR A 220 -7.61 -18.33 0.15
N GLY A 221 -8.83 -18.75 0.38
CA GLY A 221 -10.00 -18.31 -0.37
C GLY A 221 -10.14 -18.93 -1.74
N GLU A 222 -11.36 -18.89 -2.26
CA GLU A 222 -11.73 -19.42 -3.56
C GLU A 222 -12.54 -18.37 -4.34
N ASN A 223 -12.44 -18.40 -5.66
CA ASN A 223 -13.24 -17.56 -6.56
C ASN A 223 -13.12 -16.05 -6.27
N LEU A 224 -11.89 -15.58 -5.98
CA LEU A 224 -11.61 -14.21 -5.66
C LEU A 224 -10.93 -13.48 -6.82
N THR A 225 -11.38 -12.24 -7.06
CA THR A 225 -10.71 -11.26 -7.93
C THR A 225 -10.24 -10.10 -7.05
N THR A 226 -9.06 -10.29 -6.45
CA THR A 226 -8.57 -9.44 -5.37
C THR A 226 -7.84 -8.20 -5.83
N ASN A 227 -7.92 -7.12 -5.02
CA ASN A 227 -7.09 -5.92 -5.13
C ASN A 227 -6.64 -5.50 -3.71
N GLY A 228 -7.35 -4.60 -3.02
CA GLY A 228 -7.02 -4.15 -1.67
C GLY A 228 -7.21 -5.21 -0.59
N ILE A 229 -6.46 -5.07 0.52
CA ILE A 229 -6.56 -5.94 1.69
C ILE A 229 -6.31 -5.15 2.96
N VAL A 230 -7.12 -5.36 4.00
CA VAL A 230 -6.95 -4.70 5.29
C VAL A 230 -7.37 -5.62 6.44
N LEU A 231 -6.56 -5.67 7.48
CA LEU A 231 -6.82 -6.42 8.71
C LEU A 231 -7.52 -5.52 9.73
N SER A 232 -8.55 -6.02 10.41
CA SER A 232 -9.23 -5.28 11.48
C SER A 232 -8.28 -4.89 12.61
N ALA A 233 -8.66 -3.87 13.40
CA ALA A 233 -7.81 -3.36 14.48
C ALA A 233 -7.52 -4.40 15.57
N ASP A 234 -8.45 -5.31 15.82
CA ASP A 234 -8.34 -6.42 16.78
C ASP A 234 -7.68 -7.68 16.18
N GLU A 235 -7.31 -7.62 14.91
CA GLU A 235 -6.69 -8.71 14.12
C GLU A 235 -7.51 -10.01 14.05
N LYS A 236 -8.84 -9.91 14.16
CA LYS A 236 -9.72 -11.07 14.07
C LYS A 236 -10.41 -11.25 12.72
N HIS A 237 -10.43 -10.19 11.91
CA HIS A 237 -11.10 -10.17 10.62
C HIS A 237 -10.20 -9.57 9.55
N LEU A 238 -10.16 -10.20 8.38
CA LEU A 238 -9.44 -9.71 7.22
C LEU A 238 -10.44 -9.39 6.12
N PHE A 239 -10.36 -8.17 5.58
CA PHE A 239 -11.25 -7.70 4.52
C PHE A 239 -10.47 -7.54 3.22
N VAL A 240 -11.06 -8.00 2.12
CA VAL A 240 -10.43 -8.03 0.81
C VAL A 240 -11.39 -7.48 -0.22
N THR A 241 -10.97 -6.50 -1.01
CA THR A 241 -11.76 -6.05 -2.15
C THR A 241 -11.78 -7.17 -3.20
N ASN A 242 -12.97 -7.61 -3.57
CA ASN A 242 -13.22 -8.72 -4.48
C ASN A 242 -14.11 -8.22 -5.64
N GLY A 243 -13.51 -7.56 -6.62
CA GLY A 243 -14.28 -6.88 -7.66
C GLY A 243 -15.26 -5.87 -7.05
N PRO A 244 -16.57 -5.98 -7.31
CA PRO A 244 -17.59 -5.07 -6.78
C PRO A 244 -18.04 -5.41 -5.35
N THR A 245 -17.41 -6.36 -4.68
CA THR A 245 -17.77 -6.80 -3.33
C THR A 245 -16.58 -6.73 -2.38
N ILE A 246 -16.84 -6.87 -1.10
CA ILE A 246 -15.84 -7.06 -0.07
C ILE A 246 -16.01 -8.47 0.49
N ALA A 247 -14.95 -9.27 0.40
CA ALA A 247 -14.89 -10.55 1.10
C ALA A 247 -14.31 -10.36 2.50
N GLU A 248 -14.84 -11.10 3.46
CA GLU A 248 -14.33 -11.17 4.83
C GLU A 248 -13.89 -12.58 5.17
N PHE A 249 -12.85 -12.67 6.01
CA PHE A 249 -12.33 -13.90 6.59
C PHE A 249 -12.18 -13.76 8.09
N ASP A 250 -12.43 -14.84 8.83
CA ASP A 250 -12.03 -14.96 10.22
C ASP A 250 -10.53 -15.27 10.30
N VAL A 251 -9.80 -14.52 11.12
CA VAL A 251 -8.37 -14.71 11.36
C VAL A 251 -8.15 -15.56 12.61
N GLN A 252 -7.47 -16.67 12.44
CA GLN A 252 -7.15 -17.59 13.53
C GLN A 252 -5.90 -17.18 14.30
N LYS A 253 -5.67 -17.79 15.47
CA LYS A 253 -4.52 -17.46 16.34
C LYS A 253 -3.16 -17.66 15.66
N ASP A 254 -3.05 -18.56 14.71
CA ASP A 254 -1.83 -18.84 13.94
C ASP A 254 -1.69 -17.96 12.69
N GLY A 255 -2.68 -17.11 12.39
CA GLY A 255 -2.75 -16.26 11.21
C GLY A 255 -3.48 -16.91 10.03
N SER A 256 -3.90 -18.18 10.14
CA SER A 256 -4.70 -18.83 9.09
C SER A 256 -6.07 -18.19 8.97
N LEU A 257 -6.67 -18.31 7.77
CA LEU A 257 -7.95 -17.72 7.43
C LEU A 257 -9.01 -18.80 7.28
N THR A 258 -10.19 -18.52 7.81
CA THR A 258 -11.37 -19.40 7.71
C THR A 258 -12.62 -18.57 7.40
N ASN A 259 -13.74 -19.22 7.17
CA ASN A 259 -15.08 -18.61 7.08
C ASN A 259 -15.15 -17.46 6.04
N GLN A 260 -14.65 -17.71 4.81
CA GLN A 260 -14.80 -16.75 3.71
C GLN A 260 -16.28 -16.49 3.43
N HIS A 261 -16.69 -15.21 3.45
CA HIS A 261 -18.04 -14.81 3.06
C HIS A 261 -18.06 -13.40 2.46
N GLU A 262 -19.16 -13.01 1.83
CA GLU A 262 -19.36 -11.64 1.36
C GLU A 262 -19.76 -10.76 2.54
N PHE A 263 -18.96 -9.75 2.84
CA PHE A 263 -19.23 -8.76 3.88
C PHE A 263 -20.14 -7.64 3.39
N ALA A 264 -19.84 -7.11 2.21
CA ALA A 264 -20.55 -5.96 1.64
C ALA A 264 -20.48 -5.95 0.12
N LYS A 265 -21.40 -5.19 -0.48
CA LYS A 265 -21.37 -4.79 -1.91
C LYS A 265 -21.03 -3.33 -2.04
N LEU A 266 -20.23 -3.00 -3.06
CA LEU A 266 -19.95 -1.62 -3.42
C LEU A 266 -21.10 -1.06 -4.25
N GLU A 267 -21.54 0.13 -3.91
CA GLU A 267 -22.63 0.80 -4.61
C GLU A 267 -22.14 1.51 -5.88
N GLY A 268 -23.05 1.76 -6.84
CA GLY A 268 -22.74 2.51 -8.08
C GLY A 268 -21.88 1.78 -9.10
N GLY A 269 -21.60 0.48 -8.87
CA GLY A 269 -20.78 -0.35 -9.76
C GLY A 269 -19.28 -0.04 -9.67
N GLY A 270 -18.50 -0.87 -10.35
CA GLY A 270 -17.04 -0.77 -10.34
C GLY A 270 -16.39 -1.64 -9.26
N ASN A 271 -15.06 -1.70 -9.31
CA ASN A 271 -14.27 -2.53 -8.41
C ASN A 271 -13.71 -1.68 -7.28
N GLY A 272 -13.58 -2.28 -6.10
CA GLY A 272 -12.82 -1.72 -5.00
C GLY A 272 -11.32 -1.84 -5.23
N ASP A 273 -10.56 -0.87 -4.71
CA ASP A 273 -9.10 -0.88 -4.67
C ASP A 273 -8.63 -0.81 -3.21
N GLY A 274 -7.76 0.11 -2.83
CA GLY A 274 -7.26 0.22 -1.47
C GLY A 274 -8.34 0.48 -0.42
N SER A 275 -8.07 0.08 0.81
CA SER A 275 -9.02 0.23 1.92
C SER A 275 -8.34 0.54 3.25
N THR A 276 -9.09 1.14 4.18
CA THR A 276 -8.65 1.43 5.54
C THR A 276 -9.85 1.46 6.49
N PHE A 277 -9.60 1.43 7.80
CA PHE A 277 -10.62 1.59 8.83
C PHE A 277 -10.55 2.95 9.52
N ASP A 278 -11.65 3.35 10.13
CA ASP A 278 -11.64 4.33 11.20
C ASP A 278 -11.69 3.67 12.59
N SER A 279 -11.58 4.49 13.63
CA SER A 279 -11.59 4.03 15.02
C SER A 279 -12.95 3.50 15.51
N ALA A 280 -14.01 3.73 14.74
CA ALA A 280 -15.35 3.18 15.00
C ALA A 280 -15.59 1.85 14.25
N GLY A 281 -14.57 1.33 13.53
CA GLY A 281 -14.66 0.07 12.79
C GLY A 281 -15.39 0.20 11.45
N ARG A 282 -15.60 1.41 10.93
CA ARG A 282 -16.15 1.62 9.59
C ARG A 282 -15.05 1.42 8.55
N LEU A 283 -15.37 0.68 7.49
CA LEU A 283 -14.46 0.41 6.38
C LEU A 283 -14.61 1.49 5.30
N TYR A 284 -13.48 2.02 4.85
CA TYR A 284 -13.37 2.99 3.76
C TYR A 284 -12.72 2.29 2.57
N VAL A 285 -13.40 2.25 1.43
CA VAL A 285 -12.94 1.56 0.23
C VAL A 285 -12.87 2.53 -0.93
N THR A 286 -11.72 2.62 -1.59
CA THR A 286 -11.58 3.40 -2.82
C THR A 286 -12.30 2.71 -3.97
N SER A 287 -12.99 3.49 -4.77
CA SER A 287 -13.70 3.05 -5.96
C SER A 287 -13.62 4.11 -7.06
N ASN A 288 -14.13 3.80 -8.24
CA ASN A 288 -14.18 4.78 -9.32
C ASN A 288 -14.99 6.03 -8.98
N ALA A 289 -16.02 5.90 -8.15
CA ALA A 289 -16.91 7.01 -7.77
C ALA A 289 -16.34 7.89 -6.66
N GLY A 290 -15.45 7.36 -5.86
CA GLY A 290 -14.91 8.00 -4.67
C GLY A 290 -14.61 7.00 -3.57
N VAL A 291 -14.59 7.45 -2.31
CA VAL A 291 -14.42 6.59 -1.14
C VAL A 291 -15.79 6.16 -0.63
N GLN A 292 -16.08 4.87 -0.69
CA GLN A 292 -17.28 4.29 -0.11
C GLN A 292 -17.06 3.99 1.37
N VAL A 293 -18.05 4.32 2.19
CA VAL A 293 -18.01 4.10 3.63
C VAL A 293 -19.01 3.01 3.98
N ILE A 294 -18.52 1.95 4.63
CA ILE A 294 -19.28 0.77 5.01
C ILE A 294 -19.26 0.63 6.54
N GLY A 295 -20.41 0.39 7.13
CA GLY A 295 -20.55 0.17 8.57
C GLY A 295 -19.92 -1.12 9.05
N PRO A 296 -19.68 -1.27 10.37
CA PRO A 296 -19.17 -2.51 10.95
C PRO A 296 -20.09 -3.72 10.73
N ASP A 297 -21.35 -3.48 10.35
CA ASP A 297 -22.38 -4.47 10.03
C ASP A 297 -22.48 -4.74 8.52
N GLY A 298 -21.53 -4.27 7.71
CA GLY A 298 -21.52 -4.44 6.25
C GLY A 298 -22.46 -3.51 5.49
N LYS A 299 -23.22 -2.64 6.17
CA LYS A 299 -24.14 -1.72 5.49
C LYS A 299 -23.41 -0.55 4.86
N TYR A 300 -23.79 -0.20 3.65
CA TYR A 300 -23.36 1.02 3.00
C TYR A 300 -23.87 2.25 3.74
N LEU A 301 -22.98 3.16 4.11
CA LEU A 301 -23.29 4.40 4.83
C LEU A 301 -23.30 5.64 3.91
N GLY A 302 -22.53 5.60 2.83
CA GLY A 302 -22.45 6.71 1.89
C GLY A 302 -21.17 6.75 1.07
N LEU A 303 -21.09 7.74 0.20
CA LEU A 303 -19.97 8.03 -0.69
C LEU A 303 -19.35 9.37 -0.36
N VAL A 304 -18.04 9.41 -0.23
CA VAL A 304 -17.26 10.66 -0.30
C VAL A 304 -16.73 10.78 -1.73
N PRO A 305 -17.42 11.53 -2.60
CA PRO A 305 -17.11 11.59 -4.02
C PRO A 305 -15.78 12.32 -4.25
N THR A 306 -15.08 11.99 -5.34
CA THR A 306 -13.74 12.54 -5.64
C THR A 306 -13.67 13.06 -7.08
N PRO A 307 -12.83 14.08 -7.33
CA PRO A 307 -12.67 14.63 -8.68
C PRO A 307 -12.01 13.66 -9.66
N ARG A 308 -11.25 12.66 -9.15
CA ARG A 308 -10.44 11.73 -9.96
C ARG A 308 -10.65 10.30 -9.48
N GLY A 309 -10.23 9.31 -10.29
CA GLY A 309 -10.20 7.91 -9.90
C GLY A 309 -9.21 7.65 -8.77
N LEU A 310 -9.50 6.71 -7.90
CA LEU A 310 -8.72 6.43 -6.69
C LEU A 310 -7.94 5.11 -6.77
N ILE A 311 -6.83 5.05 -6.02
CA ILE A 311 -5.97 3.88 -5.86
C ILE A 311 -5.96 3.44 -4.39
N SER A 312 -5.55 4.32 -3.47
CA SER A 312 -5.30 3.99 -2.07
C SER A 312 -5.87 5.05 -1.13
N VAL A 313 -6.04 4.69 0.15
CA VAL A 313 -6.64 5.56 1.16
C VAL A 313 -6.00 5.33 2.53
N ALA A 314 -5.78 6.42 3.29
CA ALA A 314 -5.30 6.35 4.67
C ALA A 314 -5.79 7.53 5.50
N PHE A 315 -6.05 7.29 6.78
CA PHE A 315 -6.23 8.36 7.75
C PHE A 315 -4.88 8.81 8.29
N SER A 316 -4.62 10.12 8.30
CA SER A 316 -3.46 10.75 8.94
C SER A 316 -3.76 12.20 9.36
N GLY A 317 -2.73 13.03 9.49
CA GLY A 317 -2.86 14.41 9.92
C GLY A 317 -3.14 14.56 11.42
N PRO A 318 -3.36 15.80 11.88
CA PRO A 318 -3.69 16.08 13.27
C PRO A 318 -4.90 15.27 13.73
N ASP A 319 -4.78 14.63 14.88
CA ASP A 319 -5.82 13.77 15.47
C ASP A 319 -6.29 12.63 14.55
N ARG A 320 -5.54 12.33 13.45
CA ARG A 320 -5.93 11.36 12.42
C ARG A 320 -7.34 11.61 11.84
N LYS A 321 -7.70 12.87 11.69
CA LYS A 321 -8.98 13.31 11.13
C LYS A 321 -8.89 13.81 9.70
N MET A 322 -7.75 13.64 9.05
CA MET A 322 -7.61 13.85 7.62
C MET A 322 -7.67 12.50 6.91
N LEU A 323 -8.56 12.37 5.95
CA LEU A 323 -8.58 11.25 5.01
C LEU A 323 -7.78 11.66 3.78
N TYR A 324 -6.70 10.93 3.51
CA TYR A 324 -5.88 11.09 2.32
C TYR A 324 -6.17 9.98 1.35
N VAL A 325 -6.19 10.30 0.06
CA VAL A 325 -6.32 9.31 -1.01
C VAL A 325 -5.25 9.55 -2.06
N VAL A 326 -4.81 8.45 -2.67
CA VAL A 326 -4.08 8.49 -3.93
C VAL A 326 -5.08 8.55 -5.06
N SER A 327 -5.00 9.55 -5.90
CA SER A 327 -5.82 9.69 -7.08
C SER A 327 -4.97 9.81 -8.34
N ARG A 328 -5.39 9.12 -9.43
CA ARG A 328 -4.66 9.11 -10.68
C ARG A 328 -5.38 9.95 -11.74
N GLU A 329 -4.62 10.79 -12.41
CA GLU A 329 -5.04 11.53 -13.59
C GLU A 329 -4.43 10.91 -14.85
N ASN A 330 -5.17 10.05 -15.52
CA ASN A 330 -4.66 9.31 -16.68
C ASN A 330 -4.29 10.23 -17.86
N ALA A 331 -4.98 11.36 -18.03
CA ALA A 331 -4.73 12.30 -19.14
C ALA A 331 -3.35 12.92 -19.08
N THR A 332 -2.81 13.18 -17.88
CA THR A 332 -1.52 13.82 -17.66
C THR A 332 -0.46 12.85 -17.16
N ASN A 333 -0.81 11.56 -16.94
CA ASN A 333 0.04 10.55 -16.32
C ASN A 333 0.63 11.01 -14.98
N LYS A 334 -0.23 11.56 -14.11
CA LYS A 334 0.14 12.06 -12.79
C LYS A 334 -0.64 11.36 -11.70
N ASP A 335 0.04 11.13 -10.59
CA ASP A 335 -0.57 10.74 -9.33
C ASP A 335 -0.64 11.94 -8.38
N TRP A 336 -1.73 11.98 -7.61
CA TRP A 336 -2.02 13.04 -6.66
C TRP A 336 -2.29 12.47 -5.29
N ILE A 337 -1.75 13.09 -4.26
CA ILE A 337 -2.26 12.96 -2.91
C ILE A 337 -3.23 14.10 -2.66
N ILE A 338 -4.47 13.78 -2.43
CA ILE A 338 -5.51 14.75 -2.02
C ILE A 338 -6.01 14.39 -0.63
N GLY A 339 -6.42 15.39 0.14
CA GLY A 339 -6.87 15.22 1.52
C GLY A 339 -8.16 15.95 1.80
N ILE A 340 -8.97 15.40 2.69
CA ILE A 340 -10.24 15.98 3.14
C ILE A 340 -10.40 15.86 4.65
N GLN A 341 -10.99 16.89 5.27
CA GLN A 341 -11.25 16.89 6.72
C GLN A 341 -12.45 16.00 7.05
N MET A 342 -12.30 15.15 8.05
CA MET A 342 -13.31 14.21 8.51
C MET A 342 -13.79 14.53 9.95
N ILE A 343 -15.01 14.10 10.29
CA ILE A 343 -15.47 13.93 11.67
C ILE A 343 -14.88 12.64 12.22
N ALA A 344 -14.89 11.57 11.39
CA ALA A 344 -14.29 10.29 11.70
C ALA A 344 -12.79 10.40 11.97
N GLN A 345 -12.27 9.50 12.80
CA GLN A 345 -10.87 9.46 13.20
C GLN A 345 -10.26 8.11 12.83
N GLY A 346 -9.10 8.10 12.21
CA GLY A 346 -8.35 6.89 11.95
C GLY A 346 -7.85 6.18 13.21
N PRO A 347 -7.64 4.86 13.16
CA PRO A 347 -7.21 4.08 14.31
C PRO A 347 -5.78 4.46 14.74
N LYS A 348 -5.47 4.25 16.02
CA LYS A 348 -4.12 4.39 16.56
C LYS A 348 -3.39 3.04 16.50
N GLY A 349 -2.06 3.08 16.41
CA GLY A 349 -1.18 1.91 16.58
C GLY A 349 -0.80 1.21 15.29
N ARG A 350 -1.73 0.89 14.40
CA ARG A 350 -1.45 0.32 13.09
C ARG A 350 -1.62 1.38 12.00
N ALA A 351 -0.87 1.25 10.93
CA ALA A 351 -1.09 2.03 9.72
C ALA A 351 -1.39 1.07 8.57
N LYS A 352 -2.58 1.15 8.10
CA LYS A 352 -3.41 0.48 7.12
C LYS A 352 -4.40 -0.44 7.75
#